data_6ec03972faadeef1095c655585301483
#
_entry.id   6ec03972faadeef1095c655585301483
#
_cell.length_a   1.000
_cell.length_b   1.000
_cell.length_c   1.000
_cell.angle_alpha   90.00
_cell.angle_beta   90.00
_cell.angle_gamma   90.00
#
_symmetry.space_group_name_H-M   'P 1'
#
loop_
_entity.id
_entity.type
_entity.pdbx_description
1 polymer ?
#
loop_
_entity_poly.entity_id
_entity_poly.type
_entity_poly.pdbx_seq_one_letter_code
_entity_poly.pdbx_strand_id
1 'polypeptide(L)'
;MKSRQELLTCIYKAFNRREIDVVLTAMYPDVDWPNGMEGGRVLGRQNVREYWTRQWAMVNPVVDPVRFAEDDDGRIVVDVHQVVRDLSGKLLLDHIVQHVYTFEKDLIVRMDIR
;
A
#
# COMPACT_ATOMS: atom_id res chain seq x y z
N MET A 1 2.24 -21.94 -4.23
CA MET A 1 2.90 -20.62 -4.18
C MET A 1 1.92 -19.55 -4.64
N LYS A 2 1.78 -18.47 -3.91
CA LYS A 2 0.86 -17.39 -4.31
C LYS A 2 1.46 -16.60 -5.47
N SER A 3 0.62 -16.23 -6.43
CA SER A 3 1.01 -15.26 -7.45
C SER A 3 1.20 -13.88 -6.80
N ARG A 4 1.88 -12.97 -7.50
CA ARG A 4 2.03 -11.59 -7.03
C ARG A 4 0.69 -10.90 -6.85
N GLN A 5 -0.27 -11.16 -7.75
CA GLN A 5 -1.62 -10.61 -7.64
C GLN A 5 -2.32 -11.12 -6.38
N GLU A 6 -2.23 -12.42 -6.10
CA GLU A 6 -2.82 -13.00 -4.90
C GLU A 6 -2.17 -12.42 -3.64
N LEU A 7 -0.85 -12.27 -3.64
CA LEU A 7 -0.13 -11.65 -2.54
C LEU A 7 -0.61 -10.23 -2.29
N LEU A 8 -0.72 -9.42 -3.34
CA LEU A 8 -1.20 -8.05 -3.22
C LEU A 8 -2.64 -7.98 -2.73
N THR A 9 -3.51 -8.88 -3.20
CA THR A 9 -4.89 -8.96 -2.71
C THR A 9 -4.92 -9.19 -1.20
N CYS A 10 -4.09 -10.10 -0.70
CA CYS A 10 -3.96 -10.35 0.73
C CYS A 10 -3.45 -9.12 1.49
N ILE A 11 -2.48 -8.41 0.90
CA ILE A 11 -1.90 -7.20 1.50
C ILE A 11 -2.95 -6.10 1.65
N TYR A 12 -3.77 -5.85 0.64
CA TYR A 12 -4.82 -4.83 0.72
C TYR A 12 -5.84 -5.19 1.81
N LYS A 13 -6.23 -6.45 1.89
CA LYS A 13 -7.13 -6.91 2.97
C LYS A 13 -6.51 -6.72 4.35
N ALA A 14 -5.25 -7.09 4.51
CA ALA A 14 -4.53 -6.93 5.78
C ALA A 14 -4.39 -5.46 6.16
N PHE A 15 -4.07 -4.60 5.20
CA PHE A 15 -4.01 -3.15 5.44
C PHE A 15 -5.33 -2.61 5.95
N ASN A 16 -6.44 -2.98 5.28
CA ASN A 16 -7.78 -2.52 5.68
C ASN A 16 -8.18 -3.02 7.07
N ARG A 17 -7.64 -4.17 7.49
CA ARG A 17 -7.85 -4.73 8.83
C ARG A 17 -6.86 -4.22 9.86
N ARG A 18 -5.93 -3.37 9.45
CA ARG A 18 -4.85 -2.83 10.30
C ARG A 18 -3.88 -3.90 10.79
N GLU A 19 -3.74 -4.99 10.03
CA GLU A 19 -2.82 -6.08 10.32
C GLU A 19 -1.43 -5.74 9.78
N ILE A 20 -0.77 -4.80 10.42
CA ILE A 20 0.46 -4.18 9.93
C ILE A 20 1.60 -5.20 9.75
N ASP A 21 1.73 -6.15 10.66
CA ASP A 21 2.80 -7.15 10.58
C ASP A 21 2.67 -8.04 9.36
N VAL A 22 1.43 -8.40 8.99
CA VAL A 22 1.17 -9.19 7.78
C VAL A 22 1.63 -8.45 6.54
N VAL A 23 1.31 -7.16 6.45
CA VAL A 23 1.69 -6.34 5.30
C VAL A 23 3.21 -6.19 5.23
N LEU A 24 3.86 -5.93 6.34
CA LEU A 24 5.31 -5.71 6.38
C LEU A 24 6.11 -6.96 5.99
N THR A 25 5.60 -8.16 6.27
CA THR A 25 6.29 -9.41 5.88
C THR A 25 6.41 -9.57 4.36
N ALA A 26 5.56 -8.91 3.59
CA ALA A 26 5.61 -8.94 2.14
C ALA A 26 6.59 -7.92 1.55
N MET A 27 7.22 -7.12 2.38
CA MET A 27 8.15 -6.07 1.97
C MET A 27 9.59 -6.47 2.22
N TYR A 28 10.47 -6.03 1.32
CA TYR A 28 11.91 -6.13 1.55
C TYR A 28 12.28 -5.28 2.78
N PRO A 29 13.30 -5.67 3.57
CA PRO A 29 13.70 -4.88 4.75
C PRO A 29 13.96 -3.41 4.45
N ASP A 30 14.54 -3.11 3.28
CA ASP A 30 14.87 -1.76 2.84
C ASP A 30 13.83 -1.19 1.86
N VAL A 31 12.56 -1.57 2.00
CA VAL A 31 11.49 -1.15 1.11
C VAL A 31 11.43 0.37 0.96
N ASP A 32 11.15 0.83 -0.27
CA ASP A 32 10.99 2.24 -0.61
C ASP A 32 9.51 2.52 -0.85
N TRP A 33 8.88 3.21 0.08
CA TRP A 33 7.43 3.42 0.12
C TRP A 33 7.08 4.90 -0.02
N PRO A 34 6.00 5.25 -0.74
CA PRO A 34 5.62 6.65 -0.87
C PRO A 34 4.97 7.17 0.42
N ASN A 35 5.31 8.40 0.79
CA ASN A 35 4.63 9.08 1.89
C ASN A 35 3.54 9.98 1.32
N GLY A 36 2.33 9.43 1.21
CA GLY A 36 1.20 10.13 0.61
C GLY A 36 0.63 11.26 1.46
N MET A 37 0.93 11.29 2.75
CA MET A 37 0.43 12.34 3.65
C MET A 37 1.34 13.57 3.67
N GLU A 38 2.65 13.35 3.74
CA GLU A 38 3.63 14.40 4.02
C GLU A 38 4.53 14.70 2.82
N GLY A 39 4.44 13.88 1.77
CA GLY A 39 5.31 13.95 0.61
C GLY A 39 6.63 13.21 0.81
N GLY A 40 7.31 12.91 -0.28
CA GLY A 40 8.57 12.20 -0.25
C GLY A 40 8.43 10.70 -0.09
N ARG A 41 9.43 10.08 0.52
CA ARG A 41 9.54 8.63 0.64
C ARG A 41 9.71 8.20 2.09
N VAL A 42 9.30 6.96 2.36
CA VAL A 42 9.51 6.29 3.65
C VAL A 42 10.36 5.07 3.38
N LEU A 43 11.54 4.98 3.98
CA LEU A 43 12.48 3.90 3.71
C LEU A 43 12.55 2.91 4.88
N GLY A 44 12.38 1.63 4.54
CA GLY A 44 12.50 0.53 5.48
C GLY A 44 11.21 0.18 6.19
N ARG A 45 11.08 -1.10 6.57
CA ARG A 45 9.85 -1.62 7.21
C ARG A 45 9.48 -0.87 8.48
N GLN A 46 10.45 -0.56 9.32
CA GLN A 46 10.17 0.10 10.60
C GLN A 46 9.61 1.49 10.39
N ASN A 47 10.15 2.24 9.44
CA ASN A 47 9.66 3.58 9.13
C ASN A 47 8.28 3.54 8.49
N VAL A 48 7.98 2.52 7.69
CA VAL A 48 6.63 2.31 7.14
C VAL A 48 5.64 2.03 8.28
N ARG A 49 6.03 1.20 9.26
CA ARG A 49 5.21 0.91 10.44
C ARG A 49 4.87 2.20 11.17
N GLU A 50 5.86 3.04 11.43
CA GLU A 50 5.67 4.29 12.15
C GLU A 50 4.80 5.27 11.36
N TYR A 51 5.01 5.34 10.05
CA TYR A 51 4.20 6.18 9.15
C TYR A 51 2.73 5.78 9.19
N TRP A 52 2.42 4.49 9.03
CA TRP A 52 1.03 4.02 9.06
C TRP A 52 0.40 4.17 10.44
N THR A 53 1.17 3.95 11.49
CA THR A 53 0.68 4.15 12.86
C THR A 53 0.24 5.60 13.07
N ARG A 54 1.04 6.56 12.59
CA ARG A 54 0.68 7.98 12.64
C ARG A 54 -0.55 8.27 11.78
N GLN A 55 -0.59 7.72 10.58
CA GLN A 55 -1.70 7.93 9.64
C GLN A 55 -3.03 7.44 10.25
N TRP A 56 -3.04 6.24 10.79
CA TRP A 56 -4.26 5.66 11.37
C TRP A 56 -4.70 6.34 12.66
N ALA A 57 -3.85 7.11 13.29
CA ALA A 57 -4.22 7.94 14.45
C ALA A 57 -4.98 9.22 14.01
N MET A 58 -4.90 9.59 12.74
CA MET A 58 -5.51 10.83 12.23
C MET A 58 -6.65 10.57 11.23
N VAL A 59 -6.55 9.53 10.44
CA VAL A 59 -7.53 9.21 9.38
C VAL A 59 -7.77 7.72 9.31
N ASN A 60 -8.85 7.35 8.62
CA ASN A 60 -9.23 5.96 8.40
C ASN A 60 -9.25 5.68 6.89
N PRO A 61 -8.10 5.30 6.29
CA PRO A 61 -8.04 4.96 4.88
C PRO A 61 -8.49 3.52 4.64
N VAL A 62 -9.22 3.33 3.54
CA VAL A 62 -9.59 2.01 3.01
C VAL A 62 -9.16 1.95 1.57
N VAL A 63 -8.48 0.88 1.19
CA VAL A 63 -7.95 0.70 -0.16
C VAL A 63 -8.42 -0.64 -0.72
N ASP A 64 -9.14 -0.59 -1.84
CA ASP A 64 -9.67 -1.78 -2.49
C ASP A 64 -9.10 -1.90 -3.90
N PRO A 65 -8.40 -3.00 -4.22
CA PRO A 65 -7.88 -3.20 -5.56
C PRO A 65 -9.04 -3.48 -6.53
N VAL A 66 -9.04 -2.75 -7.65
CA VAL A 66 -10.08 -2.86 -8.67
C VAL A 66 -9.57 -3.65 -9.87
N ARG A 67 -8.31 -3.44 -10.24
CA ARG A 67 -7.74 -4.07 -11.42
C ARG A 67 -6.23 -4.24 -11.25
N PHE A 68 -5.71 -5.36 -11.75
CA PHE A 68 -4.27 -5.66 -11.78
C PHE A 68 -3.80 -5.73 -13.23
N ALA A 69 -2.62 -5.20 -13.50
CA ALA A 69 -1.95 -5.31 -14.78
C ALA A 69 -0.45 -5.39 -14.56
N GLU A 70 0.28 -5.89 -15.54
CA GLU A 70 1.74 -5.93 -15.51
C GLU A 70 2.25 -4.98 -16.59
N ASP A 71 3.24 -4.15 -16.26
CA ASP A 71 3.82 -3.24 -17.24
C ASP A 71 5.01 -3.88 -17.96
N ASP A 72 5.62 -3.14 -18.90
CA ASP A 72 6.72 -3.66 -19.73
C ASP A 72 7.99 -3.97 -18.92
N ASP A 73 8.11 -3.41 -17.72
CA ASP A 73 9.26 -3.64 -16.83
C ASP A 73 9.00 -4.75 -15.81
N GLY A 74 7.87 -5.43 -15.92
CA GLY A 74 7.49 -6.50 -15.00
C GLY A 74 6.94 -6.01 -13.67
N ARG A 75 6.66 -4.71 -13.53
CA ARG A 75 6.02 -4.17 -12.34
C ARG A 75 4.53 -4.46 -12.37
N ILE A 76 3.94 -4.59 -11.19
CA ILE A 76 2.48 -4.79 -11.09
C ILE A 76 1.83 -3.43 -10.86
N VAL A 77 0.90 -3.07 -11.75
CA VAL A 77 0.12 -1.83 -11.67
C VAL A 77 -1.27 -2.18 -11.16
N VAL A 78 -1.67 -1.58 -10.05
CA VAL A 78 -2.97 -1.84 -9.44
C VAL A 78 -3.80 -0.56 -9.48
N ASP A 79 -4.98 -0.64 -10.07
CA ASP A 79 -5.97 0.42 -9.92
C ASP A 79 -6.65 0.21 -8.57
N VAL A 80 -6.62 1.23 -7.73
CA VAL A 80 -7.07 1.14 -6.34
C VAL A 80 -8.16 2.17 -6.10
N HIS A 81 -9.29 1.71 -5.59
CA HIS A 81 -10.31 2.62 -5.06
C HIS A 81 -9.91 2.98 -3.63
N GLN A 82 -9.53 4.22 -3.43
CA GLN A 82 -9.11 4.73 -2.14
C GLN A 82 -10.18 5.64 -1.55
N VAL A 83 -10.64 5.29 -0.36
CA VAL A 83 -11.59 6.09 0.40
C VAL A 83 -10.96 6.45 1.72
N VAL A 84 -10.87 7.74 2.02
CA VAL A 84 -10.31 8.20 3.29
C VAL A 84 -11.40 8.98 4.02
N ARG A 85 -11.65 8.56 5.27
CA ARG A 85 -12.55 9.25 6.19
C ARG A 85 -11.75 9.74 7.38
N ASP A 86 -12.25 10.78 8.05
CA ASP A 86 -11.67 11.12 9.35
C ASP A 86 -12.14 10.11 10.40
N LEU A 87 -11.65 10.23 11.64
CA LEU A 87 -11.97 9.27 12.68
C LEU A 87 -13.44 9.33 13.14
N SER A 88 -14.16 10.41 12.78
CA SER A 88 -15.60 10.54 13.04
C SER A 88 -16.47 9.97 11.92
N GLY A 89 -15.85 9.53 10.83
CA GLY A 89 -16.56 8.95 9.67
C GLY A 89 -16.84 9.91 8.53
N LYS A 90 -16.40 11.17 8.65
CA LYS A 90 -16.60 12.15 7.58
C LYS A 90 -15.71 11.80 6.38
N LEU A 91 -16.31 11.80 5.19
CA LEU A 91 -15.58 11.55 3.95
C LEU A 91 -14.64 12.71 3.62
N LEU A 92 -13.34 12.40 3.49
CA LEU A 92 -12.30 13.36 3.12
C LEU A 92 -11.87 13.18 1.67
N LEU A 93 -11.82 11.94 1.17
CA LEU A 93 -11.30 11.63 -0.15
C LEU A 93 -11.94 10.34 -0.66
N ASP A 94 -12.32 10.35 -1.93
CA ASP A 94 -12.87 9.17 -2.62
C ASP A 94 -12.42 9.25 -4.08
N HIS A 95 -11.44 8.44 -4.46
CA HIS A 95 -10.91 8.46 -5.81
C HIS A 95 -10.27 7.12 -6.21
N ILE A 96 -9.92 7.02 -7.49
CA ILE A 96 -9.14 5.91 -8.02
C ILE A 96 -7.71 6.40 -8.22
N VAL A 97 -6.75 5.65 -7.70
CA VAL A 97 -5.32 5.91 -7.89
C VAL A 97 -4.67 4.64 -8.42
N GLN A 98 -3.45 4.77 -8.95
CA GLN A 98 -2.66 3.62 -9.34
C GLN A 98 -1.50 3.43 -8.37
N HIS A 99 -1.33 2.20 -7.92
CA HIS A 99 -0.17 1.77 -7.15
C HIS A 99 0.71 0.90 -8.06
N VAL A 100 1.98 1.26 -8.18
CA VAL A 100 2.93 0.52 -9.02
C VAL A 100 3.93 -0.16 -8.12
N TYR A 101 3.94 -1.49 -8.13
CA TYR A 101 4.79 -2.31 -7.28
C TYR A 101 5.97 -2.87 -8.04
N THR A 102 7.15 -2.68 -7.50
CA THR A 102 8.37 -3.33 -7.95
C THR A 102 8.71 -4.45 -6.99
N PHE A 103 8.87 -5.66 -7.53
CA PHE A 103 9.20 -6.84 -6.76
C PHE A 103 10.64 -7.25 -7.02
N GLU A 104 11.28 -7.81 -6.01
CA GLU A 104 12.53 -8.54 -6.16
C GLU A 104 12.34 -9.88 -5.45
N LYS A 105 12.50 -10.98 -6.19
CA LYS A 105 12.09 -12.30 -5.77
C LYS A 105 10.60 -12.25 -5.43
N ASP A 106 10.14 -12.53 -4.27
CA ASP A 106 8.72 -12.49 -3.95
C ASP A 106 8.39 -11.38 -2.93
N LEU A 107 9.27 -10.37 -2.84
CA LEU A 107 9.11 -9.26 -1.90
C LEU A 107 8.98 -7.93 -2.63
N ILE A 108 8.16 -7.04 -2.07
CA ILE A 108 8.00 -5.68 -2.57
C ILE A 108 9.24 -4.88 -2.17
N VAL A 109 9.94 -4.31 -3.15
CA VAL A 109 11.09 -3.45 -2.90
C VAL A 109 10.74 -1.96 -3.04
N ARG A 110 9.70 -1.65 -3.81
CA ARG A 110 9.30 -0.27 -4.04
C ARG A 110 7.82 -0.20 -4.42
N MET A 111 7.15 0.86 -4.00
CA MET A 111 5.81 1.21 -4.49
C MET A 111 5.80 2.68 -4.88
N ASP A 112 5.15 2.96 -6.00
CA ASP A 112 4.94 4.33 -6.48
C ASP A 112 3.44 4.58 -6.67
N ILE A 113 3.00 5.79 -6.42
CA ILE A 113 1.62 6.22 -6.67
C ILE A 113 1.60 7.05 -7.95
N ARG A 114 0.68 6.73 -8.82
CA ARG A 114 0.43 7.50 -10.05
C ARG A 114 -0.92 8.19 -10.01
#